data_5e599ecac114e30b085cf80359b986a8
#
_entry.id   5e599ecac114e30b085cf80359b986a8
#
_cell.length_a   1.000
_cell.length_b   1.000
_cell.length_c   1.000
_cell.angle_alpha   90.00
_cell.angle_beta   90.00
_cell.angle_gamma   90.00
#
_symmetry.space_group_name_H-M   'P 1'
#
loop_
_entity.id
_entity.type
_entity.pdbx_description
1 polymer ?
#
loop_
_entity_poly.entity_id
_entity_poly.type
_entity_poly.pdbx_seq_one_letter_code
_entity_poly.pdbx_strand_id
1 'polypeptide(L)'
;MKIKTVMELQAQPQTQIKSQNISTSVLSSLVFNTPIKLTNNNYLLWRYQVVATINANDLEDLIDSSKAPPNLIMINIDSDQTVITTPNPQFQIWRRNDQQLMSWLLSTLSEEVLSVVVGARSSLDVWQILATQFGARSRSRVLHLRTHIQTTRKGSMTVHEYYIRMKTILDALRAAGNMSDEDFILCLLAGLGSEYESIVTIINARPESVVKIY
;
A
#
# COMPACT_ATOMS: atom_id res chain seq x y z
N MET A 1 -21.05 39.47 72.08
CA MET A 1 -20.87 40.44 70.98
C MET A 1 -20.13 39.67 69.86
N LYS A 2 -20.89 39.29 68.89
CA LYS A 2 -20.65 39.27 67.43
C LYS A 2 -19.13 39.15 67.02
N ILE A 3 -18.73 38.19 66.19
CA ILE A 3 -19.00 38.20 64.74
C ILE A 3 -18.78 36.79 64.14
N LYS A 4 -19.72 36.34 63.33
CA LYS A 4 -19.60 35.27 62.34
C LYS A 4 -18.63 35.70 61.22
N THR A 5 -17.77 34.85 60.77
CA THR A 5 -17.28 34.92 59.42
C THR A 5 -17.27 33.49 58.83
N VAL A 6 -18.20 33.30 57.94
CA VAL A 6 -18.31 32.15 57.04
C VAL A 6 -17.23 32.30 55.98
N MET A 7 -16.31 31.38 55.91
CA MET A 7 -15.47 31.22 54.71
C MET A 7 -16.08 30.12 53.85
N GLU A 8 -16.72 30.58 52.81
CA GLU A 8 -17.19 29.80 51.66
C GLU A 8 -15.95 29.26 50.90
N LEU A 9 -15.69 27.96 51.01
CA LEU A 9 -14.73 27.28 50.17
C LEU A 9 -15.40 27.06 48.83
N GLN A 10 -15.05 27.85 47.84
CA GLN A 10 -15.39 27.62 46.42
C GLN A 10 -14.80 26.32 45.96
N ALA A 11 -15.66 25.35 45.68
CA ALA A 11 -15.32 24.14 44.97
C ALA A 11 -14.92 24.49 43.53
N GLN A 12 -13.65 24.30 43.21
CA GLN A 12 -13.16 24.35 41.83
C GLN A 12 -13.74 23.16 41.04
N PRO A 13 -14.14 23.36 39.79
CA PRO A 13 -14.66 22.27 38.99
C PRO A 13 -13.54 21.29 38.62
N GLN A 14 -13.69 20.05 39.04
CA GLN A 14 -12.86 18.97 38.57
C GLN A 14 -12.99 18.89 37.04
N THR A 15 -11.92 19.22 36.36
CA THR A 15 -11.79 18.97 34.92
C THR A 15 -11.85 17.46 34.71
N GLN A 16 -13.02 16.97 34.34
CA GLN A 16 -13.16 15.61 33.82
C GLN A 16 -12.27 15.48 32.59
N ILE A 17 -11.16 14.78 32.76
CA ILE A 17 -10.41 14.24 31.63
C ILE A 17 -11.37 13.28 30.93
N LYS A 18 -11.97 13.78 29.84
CA LYS A 18 -12.69 12.91 28.89
C LYS A 18 -11.72 11.83 28.47
N SER A 19 -11.90 10.63 29.03
CA SER A 19 -11.36 9.40 28.48
C SER A 19 -11.84 9.35 27.03
N GLN A 20 -10.99 9.73 26.10
CA GLN A 20 -11.21 9.44 24.70
C GLN A 20 -11.23 7.91 24.60
N ASN A 21 -12.41 7.37 24.49
CA ASN A 21 -12.63 6.02 24.02
C ASN A 21 -12.07 5.96 22.60
N ILE A 22 -10.78 5.71 22.49
CA ILE A 22 -10.15 5.34 21.23
C ILE A 22 -10.77 4.01 20.87
N SER A 23 -11.64 4.08 19.89
CA SER A 23 -12.49 3.02 19.42
C SER A 23 -11.69 1.76 19.14
N THR A 24 -11.82 0.78 20.00
CA THR A 24 -11.32 -0.60 19.88
C THR A 24 -11.96 -1.35 18.69
N SER A 25 -12.74 -0.66 17.85
CA SER A 25 -13.60 -1.28 16.84
C SER A 25 -13.12 -1.12 15.39
N VAL A 26 -11.97 -0.47 15.15
CA VAL A 26 -11.61 -0.07 13.79
C VAL A 26 -11.25 -1.25 12.87
N LEU A 27 -10.69 -2.33 13.41
CA LEU A 27 -10.30 -3.49 12.57
C LEU A 27 -11.36 -4.59 12.47
N SER A 28 -12.38 -4.59 13.32
CA SER A 28 -13.51 -5.54 13.21
C SER A 28 -14.46 -5.22 12.04
N SER A 29 -14.33 -4.06 11.41
CA SER A 29 -15.09 -3.66 10.22
C SER A 29 -14.25 -3.65 8.93
N LEU A 30 -13.01 -4.13 8.95
CA LEU A 30 -12.26 -4.38 7.73
C LEU A 30 -12.99 -5.45 6.93
N VAL A 31 -13.92 -5.01 6.09
CA VAL A 31 -14.45 -5.85 5.01
C VAL A 31 -13.26 -6.07 4.06
N PHE A 32 -12.54 -7.16 4.30
CA PHE A 32 -11.49 -7.64 3.43
C PHE A 32 -12.12 -8.13 2.13
N ASN A 33 -12.40 -7.22 1.23
CA ASN A 33 -12.47 -7.59 -0.18
C ASN A 33 -11.12 -8.21 -0.49
N THR A 34 -11.13 -9.47 -0.89
CA THR A 34 -9.93 -10.26 -1.13
C THR A 34 -9.08 -9.50 -2.15
N PRO A 35 -7.98 -8.84 -1.75
CA PRO A 35 -7.11 -8.21 -2.72
C PRO A 35 -6.55 -9.30 -3.63
N ILE A 36 -6.12 -8.91 -4.82
CA ILE A 36 -5.38 -9.82 -5.70
C ILE A 36 -4.23 -10.40 -4.87
N LYS A 37 -4.15 -11.73 -4.76
CA LYS A 37 -3.07 -12.37 -4.01
C LYS A 37 -1.72 -12.03 -4.64
N LEU A 38 -0.74 -11.72 -3.78
CA LEU A 38 0.63 -11.51 -4.22
C LEU A 38 1.20 -12.79 -4.81
N THR A 39 1.70 -12.66 -6.01
CA THR A 39 2.45 -13.69 -6.75
C THR A 39 3.82 -13.14 -7.15
N ASN A 40 4.65 -13.97 -7.77
CA ASN A 40 5.98 -13.56 -8.24
C ASN A 40 5.98 -12.40 -9.27
N ASN A 41 4.81 -12.06 -9.86
CA ASN A 41 4.73 -11.19 -11.02
C ASN A 41 3.92 -9.90 -10.82
N ASN A 42 3.15 -9.75 -9.73
CA ASN A 42 2.18 -8.66 -9.55
C ASN A 42 2.45 -7.78 -8.32
N TYR A 43 3.68 -7.76 -7.80
CA TYR A 43 4.02 -7.04 -6.57
C TYR A 43 3.60 -5.56 -6.57
N LEU A 44 3.78 -4.83 -7.67
CA LEU A 44 3.43 -3.41 -7.71
C LEU A 44 1.92 -3.18 -7.62
N LEU A 45 1.12 -4.02 -8.32
CA LEU A 45 -0.33 -3.95 -8.27
C LEU A 45 -0.85 -4.35 -6.89
N TRP A 46 -0.34 -5.45 -6.33
CA TRP A 46 -0.66 -5.89 -4.98
C TRP A 46 -0.30 -4.79 -3.95
N ARG A 47 0.92 -4.24 -4.03
CA ARG A 47 1.38 -3.19 -3.12
C ARG A 47 0.47 -1.96 -3.16
N TYR A 48 0.04 -1.55 -4.35
CA TYR A 48 -0.88 -0.42 -4.51
C TYR A 48 -2.20 -0.63 -3.74
N GLN A 49 -2.82 -1.79 -3.89
CA GLN A 49 -4.06 -2.14 -3.19
C GLN A 49 -3.86 -2.24 -1.68
N VAL A 50 -2.79 -2.88 -1.24
CA VAL A 50 -2.49 -3.08 0.18
C VAL A 50 -2.21 -1.74 0.87
N VAL A 51 -1.41 -0.86 0.26
CA VAL A 51 -1.13 0.48 0.82
C VAL A 51 -2.42 1.30 0.94
N ALA A 52 -3.31 1.26 -0.06
CA ALA A 52 -4.60 1.95 0.02
C ALA A 52 -5.45 1.46 1.21
N THR A 53 -5.45 0.15 1.47
CA THR A 53 -6.17 -0.43 2.63
C THR A 53 -5.51 -0.07 3.95
N ILE A 54 -4.18 -0.08 4.04
CA ILE A 54 -3.43 0.30 5.25
C ILE A 54 -3.73 1.76 5.61
N ASN A 55 -3.65 2.67 4.63
CA ASN A 55 -3.90 4.11 4.83
C ASN A 55 -5.37 4.38 5.21
N ALA A 56 -6.32 3.65 4.62
CA ALA A 56 -7.74 3.79 4.96
C ALA A 56 -8.07 3.38 6.40
N ASN A 57 -7.16 2.72 7.09
CA ASN A 57 -7.31 2.25 8.47
C ASN A 57 -6.32 2.88 9.45
N ASP A 58 -5.59 3.94 9.02
CA ASP A 58 -4.59 4.65 9.83
C ASP A 58 -3.52 3.71 10.43
N LEU A 59 -3.06 2.72 9.64
CA LEU A 59 -2.10 1.68 10.06
C LEU A 59 -0.71 1.84 9.42
N GLU A 60 -0.46 2.94 8.71
CA GLU A 60 0.80 3.20 8.00
C GLU A 60 2.02 3.22 8.93
N ASP A 61 1.84 3.68 10.17
CA ASP A 61 2.90 3.68 11.18
C ASP A 61 3.43 2.28 11.51
N LEU A 62 2.63 1.23 11.30
CA LEU A 62 3.02 -0.16 11.57
C LEU A 62 3.97 -0.74 10.50
N ILE A 63 4.02 -0.13 9.32
CA ILE A 63 4.90 -0.54 8.21
C ILE A 63 6.01 0.47 7.94
N ASP A 64 6.11 1.53 8.74
CA ASP A 64 7.16 2.55 8.64
C ASP A 64 8.30 2.24 9.61
N SER A 65 9.46 1.90 9.08
CA SER A 65 10.66 1.60 9.87
C SER A 65 11.23 2.78 10.64
N SER A 66 10.81 4.01 10.34
CA SER A 66 11.19 5.22 11.09
C SER A 66 10.40 5.40 12.37
N LYS A 67 9.29 4.69 12.53
CA LYS A 67 8.40 4.75 13.68
C LYS A 67 8.74 3.66 14.69
N ALA A 68 9.13 4.08 15.89
CA ALA A 68 9.37 3.15 16.98
C ALA A 68 8.05 2.72 17.63
N PRO A 69 7.93 1.44 18.05
CA PRO A 69 6.77 1.02 18.84
C PRO A 69 6.71 1.78 20.19
N PRO A 70 5.53 1.96 20.77
CA PRO A 70 5.40 2.52 22.11
C PRO A 70 6.21 1.71 23.14
N ASN A 71 6.67 2.36 24.20
CA ASN A 71 7.36 1.67 25.28
C ASN A 71 6.45 0.61 25.93
N LEU A 72 7.01 -0.56 26.25
CA LEU A 72 6.30 -1.68 26.88
C LEU A 72 5.72 -1.31 28.24
N ILE A 73 6.45 -0.51 29.01
CA ILE A 73 6.10 -0.08 30.36
C ILE A 73 6.08 1.44 30.45
N MET A 74 5.23 1.96 31.31
CA MET A 74 5.23 3.37 31.74
C MET A 74 5.87 3.44 33.11
N ILE A 75 6.75 4.43 33.29
CA ILE A 75 7.41 4.73 34.56
C ILE A 75 6.69 5.93 35.14
N ASN A 76 6.01 5.77 36.28
CA ASN A 76 5.37 6.82 37.04
C ASN A 76 6.12 7.01 38.36
N ILE A 77 6.20 8.24 38.85
CA ILE A 77 6.76 8.56 40.16
C ILE A 77 5.59 8.97 41.04
N ASP A 78 5.36 8.21 42.12
CA ASP A 78 4.30 8.52 43.08
C ASP A 78 4.70 9.69 43.98
N SER A 79 3.72 10.22 44.75
CA SER A 79 3.89 11.29 45.73
C SER A 79 5.01 11.03 46.75
N ASP A 80 5.32 9.78 47.04
CA ASP A 80 6.40 9.34 47.93
C ASP A 80 7.74 9.13 47.22
N GLN A 81 7.92 9.64 45.99
CA GLN A 81 9.12 9.45 45.15
C GLN A 81 9.41 7.99 44.82
N THR A 82 8.43 7.11 44.96
CA THR A 82 8.55 5.70 44.60
C THR A 82 8.32 5.51 43.09
N VAL A 83 9.22 4.82 42.41
CA VAL A 83 9.10 4.48 41.00
C VAL A 83 8.11 3.32 40.84
N ILE A 84 6.98 3.60 40.21
CA ILE A 84 5.95 2.59 39.90
C ILE A 84 6.04 2.29 38.40
N THR A 85 6.20 1.03 38.04
CA THR A 85 6.15 0.56 36.66
C THR A 85 4.82 -0.07 36.37
N THR A 86 4.13 0.41 35.33
CA THR A 86 2.85 -0.13 34.87
C THR A 86 2.92 -0.53 33.41
N PRO A 87 2.17 -1.57 32.98
CA PRO A 87 2.06 -1.89 31.56
C PRO A 87 1.51 -0.70 30.79
N ASN A 88 2.13 -0.39 29.64
CA ASN A 88 1.66 0.68 28.78
C ASN A 88 0.44 0.24 27.95
N PRO A 89 -0.75 0.85 28.13
CA PRO A 89 -1.93 0.51 27.34
C PRO A 89 -1.73 0.77 25.84
N GLN A 90 -0.97 1.80 25.49
CA GLN A 90 -0.70 2.13 24.08
C GLN A 90 0.11 1.02 23.41
N PHE A 91 1.06 0.38 24.11
CA PHE A 91 1.78 -0.77 23.60
C PHE A 91 0.85 -1.96 23.34
N GLN A 92 -0.14 -2.20 24.20
CA GLN A 92 -1.11 -3.28 24.00
C GLN A 92 -1.98 -3.06 22.77
N ILE A 93 -2.42 -1.81 22.54
CA ILE A 93 -3.19 -1.42 21.36
C ILE A 93 -2.31 -1.58 20.10
N TRP A 94 -1.12 -1.02 20.13
CA TRP A 94 -0.15 -1.12 19.02
C TRP A 94 0.12 -2.58 18.64
N ARG A 95 0.43 -3.42 19.63
CA ARG A 95 0.69 -4.85 19.42
C ARG A 95 -0.50 -5.59 18.82
N ARG A 96 -1.72 -5.29 19.26
CA ARG A 96 -2.94 -5.90 18.71
C ARG A 96 -3.09 -5.51 17.24
N ASN A 97 -2.95 -4.24 16.92
CA ASN A 97 -3.06 -3.73 15.55
C ASN A 97 -1.97 -4.34 14.64
N ASP A 98 -0.74 -4.45 15.12
CA ASP A 98 0.35 -5.11 14.40
C ASP A 98 0.02 -6.57 14.06
N GLN A 99 -0.44 -7.35 15.04
CA GLN A 99 -0.79 -8.76 14.82
C GLN A 99 -1.99 -8.92 13.88
N GLN A 100 -2.96 -8.03 13.92
CA GLN A 100 -4.10 -8.05 13.01
C GLN A 100 -3.67 -7.67 11.59
N LEU A 101 -2.87 -6.62 11.43
CA LEU A 101 -2.30 -6.24 10.13
C LEU A 101 -1.43 -7.35 9.56
N MET A 102 -0.57 -7.96 10.37
CA MET A 102 0.25 -9.10 9.97
C MET A 102 -0.61 -10.26 9.47
N SER A 103 -1.63 -10.67 10.22
CA SER A 103 -2.54 -11.74 9.84
C SER A 103 -3.23 -11.45 8.51
N TRP A 104 -3.68 -10.21 8.31
CA TRP A 104 -4.27 -9.80 7.04
C TRP A 104 -3.24 -9.82 5.90
N LEU A 105 -2.06 -9.25 6.08
CA LEU A 105 -1.00 -9.30 5.06
C LEU A 105 -0.72 -10.74 4.61
N LEU A 106 -0.55 -11.66 5.56
CA LEU A 106 -0.34 -13.09 5.25
C LEU A 106 -1.48 -13.69 4.44
N SER A 107 -2.74 -13.31 4.72
CA SER A 107 -3.90 -13.77 3.95
C SER A 107 -3.92 -13.28 2.50
N THR A 108 -3.20 -12.19 2.19
CA THR A 108 -3.09 -11.61 0.84
C THR A 108 -1.98 -12.25 -0.01
N LEU A 109 -1.24 -13.22 0.54
CA LEU A 109 -0.13 -13.88 -0.16
C LEU A 109 -0.60 -15.18 -0.83
N SER A 110 0.05 -15.53 -1.95
CA SER A 110 -0.05 -16.88 -2.50
C SER A 110 0.79 -17.85 -1.64
N GLU A 111 0.53 -19.15 -1.77
CA GLU A 111 1.27 -20.20 -1.04
C GLU A 111 2.79 -20.11 -1.27
N GLU A 112 3.19 -19.88 -2.52
CA GLU A 112 4.61 -19.73 -2.89
C GLU A 112 5.26 -18.54 -2.16
N VAL A 113 4.57 -17.40 -2.12
CA VAL A 113 5.07 -16.18 -1.49
C VAL A 113 5.02 -16.28 0.04
N LEU A 114 4.03 -16.99 0.59
CA LEU A 114 3.90 -17.19 2.03
C LEU A 114 5.15 -17.87 2.61
N SER A 115 5.75 -18.80 1.87
CA SER A 115 6.98 -19.47 2.29
C SER A 115 8.18 -18.52 2.50
N VAL A 116 8.19 -17.39 1.80
CA VAL A 116 9.28 -16.37 1.87
C VAL A 116 9.24 -15.58 3.18
N VAL A 117 8.06 -15.41 3.76
CA VAL A 117 7.86 -14.62 4.99
C VAL A 117 7.76 -15.48 6.26
N VAL A 118 8.01 -16.78 6.14
CA VAL A 118 8.07 -17.68 7.30
C VAL A 118 9.15 -17.20 8.27
N GLY A 119 8.75 -16.98 9.53
CA GLY A 119 9.65 -16.46 10.57
C GLY A 119 9.53 -14.96 10.83
N ALA A 120 8.76 -14.20 10.03
CA ALA A 120 8.39 -12.82 10.35
C ALA A 120 7.63 -12.77 11.68
N ARG A 121 7.87 -11.73 12.50
CA ARG A 121 7.28 -11.57 13.83
C ARG A 121 6.35 -10.37 13.95
N SER A 122 6.38 -9.47 12.98
CA SER A 122 5.60 -8.24 12.92
C SER A 122 5.09 -7.97 11.50
N SER A 123 4.11 -7.09 11.37
CA SER A 123 3.66 -6.60 10.06
C SER A 123 4.80 -5.88 9.31
N LEU A 124 5.66 -5.16 10.03
CA LEU A 124 6.85 -4.52 9.46
C LEU A 124 7.83 -5.54 8.88
N ASP A 125 8.10 -6.65 9.58
CA ASP A 125 8.99 -7.70 9.06
C ASP A 125 8.45 -8.27 7.74
N VAL A 126 7.15 -8.64 7.72
CA VAL A 126 6.49 -9.12 6.51
C VAL A 126 6.65 -8.10 5.37
N TRP A 127 6.35 -6.84 5.65
CA TRP A 127 6.42 -5.76 4.67
C TRP A 127 7.83 -5.57 4.09
N GLN A 128 8.84 -5.54 4.94
CA GLN A 128 10.25 -5.37 4.53
C GLN A 128 10.78 -6.55 3.74
N ILE A 129 10.46 -7.79 4.15
CA ILE A 129 10.85 -8.99 3.42
C ILE A 129 10.26 -8.94 2.00
N LEU A 130 8.95 -8.66 1.87
CA LEU A 130 8.30 -8.56 0.56
C LEU A 130 8.85 -7.41 -0.29
N ALA A 131 9.10 -6.24 0.31
CA ALA A 131 9.68 -5.09 -0.40
C ALA A 131 11.09 -5.40 -0.93
N THR A 132 11.91 -6.10 -0.16
CA THR A 132 13.26 -6.49 -0.55
C THR A 132 13.25 -7.55 -1.64
N GLN A 133 12.45 -8.60 -1.48
CA GLN A 133 12.42 -9.73 -2.41
C GLN A 133 11.77 -9.39 -3.76
N PHE A 134 10.69 -8.62 -3.73
CA PHE A 134 9.89 -8.38 -4.92
C PHE A 134 10.03 -6.96 -5.50
N GLY A 135 10.40 -5.96 -4.68
CA GLY A 135 10.40 -4.57 -5.10
C GLY A 135 11.41 -4.24 -6.20
N ALA A 136 12.67 -4.62 -6.03
CA ALA A 136 13.73 -4.37 -7.03
C ALA A 136 13.49 -5.17 -8.31
N ARG A 137 13.12 -6.46 -8.16
CA ARG A 137 12.83 -7.37 -9.28
C ARG A 137 11.65 -6.87 -10.12
N SER A 138 10.58 -6.41 -9.48
CA SER A 138 9.41 -5.88 -10.18
C SER A 138 9.73 -4.59 -10.94
N ARG A 139 10.50 -3.67 -10.35
CA ARG A 139 10.94 -2.44 -11.04
C ARG A 139 11.80 -2.75 -12.25
N SER A 140 12.78 -3.66 -12.11
CA SER A 140 13.64 -4.09 -13.22
C SER A 140 12.83 -4.74 -14.35
N ARG A 141 11.86 -5.59 -14.02
CA ARG A 141 10.97 -6.22 -14.99
C ARG A 141 10.13 -5.19 -15.75
N VAL A 142 9.55 -4.21 -15.06
CA VAL A 142 8.78 -3.13 -15.69
C VAL A 142 9.64 -2.33 -16.64
N LEU A 143 10.84 -1.96 -16.22
CA LEU A 143 11.78 -1.23 -17.09
C LEU A 143 12.12 -2.04 -18.34
N HIS A 144 12.43 -3.32 -18.19
CA HIS A 144 12.70 -4.22 -19.32
C HIS A 144 11.51 -4.33 -20.28
N LEU A 145 10.29 -4.52 -19.75
CA LEU A 145 9.08 -4.59 -20.58
C LEU A 145 8.78 -3.26 -21.29
N ARG A 146 9.01 -2.12 -20.63
CA ARG A 146 8.89 -0.79 -21.26
C ARG A 146 9.87 -0.61 -22.42
N THR A 147 11.13 -0.96 -22.21
CA THR A 147 12.12 -0.93 -23.28
C THR A 147 11.70 -1.86 -24.41
N HIS A 148 11.24 -3.07 -24.09
CA HIS A 148 10.82 -4.06 -25.07
C HIS A 148 9.66 -3.56 -25.93
N ILE A 149 8.61 -2.97 -25.34
CA ILE A 149 7.46 -2.46 -26.10
C ILE A 149 7.87 -1.27 -26.99
N GLN A 150 8.76 -0.40 -26.53
CA GLN A 150 9.23 0.76 -27.27
C GLN A 150 10.17 0.38 -28.43
N THR A 151 10.91 -0.71 -28.29
CA THR A 151 11.89 -1.16 -29.31
C THR A 151 11.32 -2.20 -30.26
N THR A 152 10.17 -2.81 -29.96
CA THR A 152 9.55 -3.79 -30.83
C THR A 152 9.06 -3.13 -32.13
N ARG A 153 9.45 -3.71 -33.26
CA ARG A 153 9.06 -3.23 -34.59
C ARG A 153 8.35 -4.35 -35.33
N LYS A 154 7.43 -3.99 -36.23
CA LYS A 154 6.71 -4.93 -37.08
C LYS A 154 7.68 -5.74 -37.95
N GLY A 155 8.63 -5.06 -38.58
CA GLY A 155 9.58 -5.71 -39.49
C GLY A 155 8.85 -6.55 -40.57
N SER A 156 9.26 -7.81 -40.74
CA SER A 156 8.65 -8.74 -41.68
C SER A 156 7.36 -9.41 -41.20
N MET A 157 6.93 -9.16 -39.96
CA MET A 157 5.68 -9.72 -39.42
C MET A 157 4.45 -9.14 -40.12
N THR A 158 3.35 -9.89 -40.15
CA THR A 158 2.04 -9.33 -40.48
C THR A 158 1.60 -8.34 -39.42
N VAL A 159 0.68 -7.43 -39.73
CA VAL A 159 0.14 -6.46 -38.76
C VAL A 159 -0.51 -7.22 -37.59
N HIS A 160 -1.18 -8.33 -37.86
CA HIS A 160 -1.84 -9.16 -36.83
C HIS A 160 -0.82 -9.79 -35.87
N GLU A 161 0.23 -10.40 -36.36
CA GLU A 161 1.31 -10.98 -35.53
C GLU A 161 2.00 -9.91 -34.68
N TYR A 162 2.28 -8.76 -35.28
CA TYR A 162 2.84 -7.62 -34.57
C TYR A 162 1.92 -7.14 -33.44
N TYR A 163 0.62 -6.98 -33.73
CA TYR A 163 -0.38 -6.59 -32.72
C TYR A 163 -0.44 -7.58 -31.55
N ILE A 164 -0.52 -8.89 -31.84
CA ILE A 164 -0.54 -9.93 -30.79
C ILE A 164 0.73 -9.85 -29.92
N ARG A 165 1.89 -9.68 -30.55
CA ARG A 165 3.16 -9.52 -29.82
C ARG A 165 3.15 -8.30 -28.90
N MET A 166 2.72 -7.15 -29.41
CA MET A 166 2.61 -5.91 -28.64
C MET A 166 1.61 -6.04 -27.49
N LYS A 167 0.47 -6.67 -27.74
CA LYS A 167 -0.55 -6.94 -26.72
C LYS A 167 -0.02 -7.83 -25.60
N THR A 168 0.74 -8.85 -25.89
CA THR A 168 1.36 -9.73 -24.87
C THR A 168 2.27 -8.94 -23.94
N ILE A 169 3.07 -7.99 -24.47
CA ILE A 169 3.93 -7.13 -23.66
C ILE A 169 3.09 -6.14 -22.83
N LEU A 170 2.03 -5.58 -23.44
CA LEU A 170 1.10 -4.69 -22.74
C LEU A 170 0.42 -5.39 -21.56
N ASP A 171 -0.08 -6.61 -21.76
CA ASP A 171 -0.77 -7.38 -20.71
C ASP A 171 0.18 -7.64 -19.52
N ALA A 172 1.45 -7.91 -19.80
CA ALA A 172 2.49 -8.05 -18.77
C ALA A 172 2.78 -6.71 -18.04
N LEU A 173 2.75 -5.57 -18.75
CA LEU A 173 2.90 -4.24 -18.16
C LEU A 173 1.68 -3.83 -17.34
N ARG A 174 0.47 -4.15 -17.78
CA ARG A 174 -0.78 -3.90 -17.04
C ARG A 174 -0.85 -4.72 -15.75
N ALA A 175 -0.42 -5.97 -15.79
CA ALA A 175 -0.31 -6.79 -14.57
C ALA A 175 0.63 -6.16 -13.54
N ALA A 176 1.58 -5.32 -13.97
CA ALA A 176 2.46 -4.52 -13.13
C ALA A 176 1.92 -3.10 -12.83
N GLY A 177 0.70 -2.74 -13.32
CA GLY A 177 0.03 -1.46 -13.08
C GLY A 177 0.66 -0.25 -13.80
N ASN A 178 1.26 -0.42 -14.99
CA ASN A 178 2.26 0.55 -15.43
C ASN A 178 2.18 1.06 -16.88
N MET A 179 1.02 0.97 -17.56
CA MET A 179 0.87 1.52 -18.92
C MET A 179 -0.56 1.92 -19.24
N SER A 180 -0.75 3.14 -19.76
CA SER A 180 -2.04 3.62 -20.26
C SER A 180 -2.31 3.09 -21.67
N ASP A 181 -3.59 3.15 -22.09
CA ASP A 181 -3.97 2.77 -23.45
C ASP A 181 -3.39 3.73 -24.48
N GLU A 182 -3.27 5.01 -24.13
CA GLU A 182 -2.68 6.04 -24.98
C GLU A 182 -1.20 5.75 -25.26
N ASP A 183 -0.41 5.48 -24.21
CA ASP A 183 1.00 5.13 -24.34
C ASP A 183 1.19 3.87 -25.20
N PHE A 184 0.29 2.88 -25.04
CA PHE A 184 0.33 1.66 -25.85
C PHE A 184 0.08 1.94 -27.33
N ILE A 185 -0.95 2.74 -27.65
CA ILE A 185 -1.27 3.12 -29.03
C ILE A 185 -0.09 3.84 -29.67
N LEU A 186 0.54 4.79 -28.96
CA LEU A 186 1.74 5.48 -29.46
C LEU A 186 2.89 4.51 -29.76
N CYS A 187 3.17 3.57 -28.86
CA CYS A 187 4.21 2.55 -29.10
C CYS A 187 3.86 1.62 -30.26
N LEU A 188 2.59 1.24 -30.39
CA LEU A 188 2.10 0.38 -31.48
C LEU A 188 2.28 1.07 -32.83
N LEU A 189 1.84 2.34 -32.96
CA LEU A 189 1.96 3.09 -34.19
C LEU A 189 3.42 3.37 -34.57
N ALA A 190 4.26 3.71 -33.60
CA ALA A 190 5.69 3.97 -33.82
C ALA A 190 6.48 2.75 -34.32
N GLY A 191 5.96 1.55 -34.08
CA GLY A 191 6.62 0.30 -34.48
C GLY A 191 6.15 -0.29 -35.81
N LEU A 192 5.13 0.27 -36.49
CA LEU A 192 4.56 -0.25 -37.74
C LEU A 192 5.54 -0.18 -38.93
N GLY A 193 6.33 0.88 -39.03
CA GLY A 193 7.23 1.12 -40.15
C GLY A 193 6.72 2.14 -41.17
N SER A 194 7.62 2.59 -42.07
CA SER A 194 7.36 3.69 -43.02
C SER A 194 6.21 3.40 -44.01
N GLU A 195 5.94 2.16 -44.31
CA GLU A 195 4.84 1.76 -45.18
C GLU A 195 3.44 2.14 -44.64
N TYR A 196 3.33 2.42 -43.31
CA TYR A 196 2.09 2.83 -42.64
C TYR A 196 2.06 4.31 -42.25
N GLU A 197 3.07 5.10 -42.62
CA GLU A 197 3.24 6.49 -42.17
C GLU A 197 2.02 7.38 -42.48
N SER A 198 1.40 7.21 -43.67
CA SER A 198 0.18 7.93 -44.04
C SER A 198 -1.00 7.62 -43.11
N ILE A 199 -1.16 6.36 -42.71
CA ILE A 199 -2.22 5.93 -41.79
C ILE A 199 -1.93 6.43 -40.38
N VAL A 200 -0.67 6.33 -39.93
CA VAL A 200 -0.23 6.85 -38.62
C VAL A 200 -0.49 8.36 -38.49
N THR A 201 -0.18 9.11 -39.56
CA THR A 201 -0.45 10.56 -39.59
C THR A 201 -1.93 10.89 -39.48
N ILE A 202 -2.80 10.15 -40.17
CA ILE A 202 -4.26 10.32 -40.11
C ILE A 202 -4.80 10.02 -38.68
N ILE A 203 -4.29 8.94 -38.05
CA ILE A 203 -4.69 8.58 -36.70
C ILE A 203 -4.26 9.64 -35.69
N ASN A 204 -3.01 10.10 -35.76
CA ASN A 204 -2.47 11.12 -34.86
C ASN A 204 -3.12 12.51 -35.07
N ALA A 205 -3.65 12.80 -36.26
CA ALA A 205 -4.36 14.05 -36.54
C ALA A 205 -5.80 14.09 -35.99
N ARG A 206 -6.34 12.99 -35.44
CA ARG A 206 -7.69 12.93 -34.83
C ARG A 206 -7.60 13.15 -33.32
N PRO A 207 -7.99 14.33 -32.80
CA PRO A 207 -7.69 14.69 -31.40
C PRO A 207 -8.42 13.91 -30.32
N GLU A 208 -9.50 13.13 -30.57
CA GLU A 208 -10.35 12.65 -29.45
C GLU A 208 -11.04 11.28 -29.61
N SER A 209 -10.82 10.48 -30.63
CA SER A 209 -11.73 9.32 -30.84
C SER A 209 -11.11 7.93 -30.92
N VAL A 210 -9.82 7.76 -30.66
CA VAL A 210 -9.16 6.43 -30.79
C VAL A 210 -9.16 5.61 -29.49
N VAL A 211 -9.58 6.16 -28.37
CA VAL A 211 -9.48 5.53 -27.02
C VAL A 211 -10.66 4.61 -26.69
N LYS A 212 -11.61 4.35 -27.61
CA LYS A 212 -12.70 3.38 -27.36
C LYS A 212 -12.58 2.20 -28.31
N ILE A 213 -11.57 1.38 -28.12
CA ILE A 213 -11.59 0.01 -28.64
C ILE A 213 -11.78 -0.91 -27.43
N TYR A 214 -12.95 -1.55 -27.37
CA TYR A 214 -13.43 -2.47 -26.35
C TYR A 214 -12.50 -3.66 -26.11
#